data_9d67eabf231774df1a90ee651a087bb5
#
_entry.id   9d67eabf231774df1a90ee651a087bb5
#
_cell.length_a   1.000
_cell.length_b   1.000
_cell.length_c   1.000
_cell.angle_alpha   90.00
_cell.angle_beta   90.00
_cell.angle_gamma   90.00
#
_symmetry.space_group_name_H-M   'P 1'
#
loop_
_entity.id
_entity.type
_entity.pdbx_description
1 polymer ?
#
loop_
_entity_poly.entity_id
_entity_poly.type
_entity_poly.pdbx_seq_one_letter_code
_entity_poly.pdbx_strand_id
1 'polypeptide(L)'
;GSVRWKVEQLDSTALFYAVTMDPRQGVVVDNFSTRGSSGQQLGNIPMSILRQYNRLRTYDLIVLQYGLNVASDEVMNYTYYKDAMKPIVERLKTAFPEASVLIVGVGDRKQG
;
A
#
# COMPACT_ATOMS: atom_id res chain seq x y z
N GLY A 1 -4.56 28.93 0.99
CA GLY A 1 -5.31 29.01 2.23
C GLY A 1 -4.79 28.08 3.31
N SER A 2 -5.19 28.31 4.54
CA SER A 2 -4.87 27.44 5.66
C SER A 2 -6.13 26.80 6.21
N VAL A 3 -6.02 25.56 6.69
CA VAL A 3 -7.10 24.85 7.37
C VAL A 3 -6.64 24.50 8.77
N ARG A 4 -7.50 24.78 9.75
CA ARG A 4 -7.25 24.45 11.15
C ARG A 4 -8.24 23.41 11.63
N TRP A 5 -7.74 22.35 12.22
CA TRP A 5 -8.53 21.32 12.87
C TRP A 5 -8.58 21.54 14.38
N LYS A 6 -9.74 21.44 14.96
CA LYS A 6 -9.95 21.55 16.41
C LYS A 6 -10.78 20.36 16.89
N VAL A 7 -10.28 19.68 17.91
CA VAL A 7 -11.04 18.66 18.63
C VAL A 7 -11.67 19.36 19.85
N GLU A 8 -12.99 19.44 19.89
CA GLU A 8 -13.70 20.14 20.97
C GLU A 8 -14.10 19.19 22.11
N GLN A 9 -14.36 17.93 21.77
CA GLN A 9 -14.73 16.93 22.75
C GLN A 9 -14.08 15.60 22.38
N LEU A 10 -13.35 15.00 23.32
CA LEU A 10 -12.63 13.76 23.14
C LEU A 10 -13.05 12.77 24.22
N ASP A 11 -13.54 11.60 23.80
CA ASP A 11 -13.67 10.44 24.66
C ASP A 11 -12.27 9.81 24.84
N SER A 12 -12.00 9.30 26.05
CA SER A 12 -10.72 8.63 26.38
C SER A 12 -10.42 7.38 25.52
N THR A 13 -11.44 6.86 24.82
CA THR A 13 -11.33 5.71 23.91
C THR A 13 -11.21 6.09 22.44
N ALA A 14 -11.29 7.40 22.12
CA ALA A 14 -11.20 7.86 20.73
C ALA A 14 -9.77 7.73 20.20
N LEU A 15 -9.63 7.16 19.02
CA LEU A 15 -8.37 6.99 18.30
C LEU A 15 -8.44 7.74 16.98
N PHE A 16 -7.46 8.64 16.76
CA PHE A 16 -7.29 9.35 15.50
C PHE A 16 -6.11 8.77 14.73
N TYR A 17 -6.35 8.28 13.52
CA TYR A 17 -5.30 7.73 12.65
C TYR A 17 -4.83 8.72 11.61
N ALA A 18 -5.76 9.46 11.02
CA ALA A 18 -5.45 10.40 9.97
C ALA A 18 -6.59 11.43 9.78
N VAL A 19 -6.25 12.52 9.12
CA VAL A 19 -7.20 13.48 8.56
C VAL A 19 -6.84 13.65 7.08
N THR A 20 -7.83 13.53 6.20
CA THR A 20 -7.63 13.71 4.76
C THR A 20 -8.43 14.90 4.26
N MET A 21 -7.87 15.61 3.29
CA MET A 21 -8.53 16.70 2.59
C MET A 21 -8.37 16.46 1.10
N ASP A 22 -9.41 15.94 0.50
CA ASP A 22 -9.39 15.55 -0.91
C ASP A 22 -10.19 16.54 -1.75
N PRO A 23 -9.78 16.84 -2.99
CA PRO A 23 -10.57 17.63 -3.90
C PRO A 23 -11.86 16.89 -4.27
N ARG A 24 -12.92 17.62 -4.59
CA ARG A 24 -14.17 17.03 -5.02
C ARG A 24 -14.09 16.36 -6.39
N GLN A 25 -13.11 16.77 -7.19
CA GLN A 25 -12.83 16.23 -8.52
C GLN A 25 -11.31 16.15 -8.70
N GLY A 26 -10.86 15.12 -9.42
CA GLY A 26 -9.46 14.90 -9.70
C GLY A 26 -8.98 13.51 -9.29
N VAL A 27 -7.67 13.35 -9.25
CA VAL A 27 -7.00 12.11 -8.83
C VAL A 27 -6.44 12.32 -7.42
N VAL A 28 -6.74 11.37 -6.54
CA VAL A 28 -6.18 11.33 -5.19
C VAL A 28 -5.21 10.17 -5.10
N VAL A 29 -4.03 10.42 -4.57
CA VAL A 29 -2.99 9.40 -4.40
C VAL A 29 -2.64 9.27 -2.93
N ASP A 30 -2.84 8.08 -2.38
CA ASP A 30 -2.36 7.71 -1.05
C ASP A 30 -1.05 6.95 -1.17
N ASN A 31 -0.07 7.32 -0.38
CA ASN A 31 1.24 6.68 -0.38
C ASN A 31 1.43 5.86 0.91
N PHE A 32 1.54 4.54 0.76
CA PHE A 32 1.77 3.59 1.85
C PHE A 32 3.19 3.00 1.81
N SER A 33 4.14 3.71 1.22
CA SER A 33 5.50 3.22 1.12
C SER A 33 6.16 3.09 2.50
N THR A 34 6.92 2.01 2.66
CA THR A 34 7.74 1.76 3.84
C THR A 34 9.18 1.53 3.41
N ARG A 35 10.10 2.32 3.97
CA ARG A 35 11.52 2.20 3.65
C ARG A 35 12.04 0.81 4.00
N GLY A 36 12.85 0.22 3.12
CA GLY A 36 13.47 -1.09 3.33
C GLY A 36 12.51 -2.28 3.18
N SER A 37 11.25 -2.05 2.80
CA SER A 37 10.28 -3.13 2.63
C SER A 37 10.50 -3.89 1.34
N SER A 38 10.36 -5.21 1.41
CA SER A 38 10.28 -6.11 0.24
C SER A 38 8.85 -6.31 -0.27
N GLY A 39 7.86 -5.73 0.40
CA GLY A 39 6.44 -5.94 0.11
C GLY A 39 5.82 -7.17 0.79
N GLN A 40 6.62 -8.12 1.23
CA GLN A 40 6.10 -9.35 1.87
C GLN A 40 5.34 -9.07 3.17
N GLN A 41 5.68 -7.97 3.86
CA GLN A 41 5.02 -7.51 5.08
C GLN A 41 3.54 -7.18 4.88
N LEU A 42 3.10 -6.89 3.66
CA LEU A 42 1.68 -6.70 3.32
C LEU A 42 0.84 -7.94 3.63
N GLY A 43 1.45 -9.13 3.59
CA GLY A 43 0.81 -10.38 3.95
C GLY A 43 0.41 -10.48 5.43
N ASN A 44 1.05 -9.68 6.29
CA ASN A 44 0.78 -9.65 7.73
C ASN A 44 -0.39 -8.73 8.11
N ILE A 45 -0.88 -7.89 7.18
CA ILE A 45 -2.02 -7.01 7.45
C ILE A 45 -3.29 -7.86 7.51
N PRO A 46 -4.06 -7.82 8.61
CA PRO A 46 -5.32 -8.55 8.68
C PRO A 46 -6.30 -8.15 7.57
N MET A 47 -7.01 -9.13 7.00
CA MET A 47 -8.04 -8.87 5.98
C MET A 47 -9.13 -7.91 6.45
N SER A 48 -9.47 -7.96 7.74
CA SER A 48 -10.42 -7.02 8.34
C SER A 48 -9.97 -5.57 8.22
N ILE A 49 -8.67 -5.31 8.39
CA ILE A 49 -8.08 -3.97 8.23
C ILE A 49 -8.11 -3.53 6.77
N LEU A 50 -7.69 -4.39 5.85
CA LEU A 50 -7.75 -4.08 4.42
C LEU A 50 -9.18 -3.77 3.96
N ARG A 51 -10.16 -4.53 4.42
CA ARG A 51 -11.59 -4.28 4.12
C ARG A 51 -12.11 -3.00 4.75
N GLN A 52 -11.63 -2.61 5.94
CA GLN A 52 -11.95 -1.32 6.53
C GLN A 52 -11.43 -0.17 5.68
N TYR A 53 -10.20 -0.26 5.19
CA TYR A 53 -9.66 0.72 4.25
C TYR A 53 -10.51 0.83 2.98
N ASN A 54 -10.92 -0.28 2.40
CA ASN A 54 -11.79 -0.27 1.21
C ASN A 54 -13.15 0.40 1.47
N ARG A 55 -13.70 0.26 2.69
CA ARG A 55 -14.95 0.93 3.06
C ARG A 55 -14.78 2.44 3.26
N LEU A 56 -13.64 2.86 3.78
CA LEU A 56 -13.34 4.27 4.01
C LEU A 56 -12.95 5.00 2.73
N ARG A 57 -12.24 4.31 1.85
CA ARG A 57 -11.69 4.87 0.61
C ARG A 57 -11.78 3.80 -0.48
N THR A 58 -12.69 4.00 -1.41
CA THR A 58 -12.80 3.13 -2.58
C THR A 58 -11.63 3.42 -3.51
N TYR A 59 -10.70 2.49 -3.61
CA TYR A 59 -9.55 2.61 -4.52
C TYR A 59 -9.90 2.08 -5.90
N ASP A 60 -9.52 2.82 -6.93
CA ASP A 60 -9.63 2.42 -8.33
C ASP A 60 -8.37 1.71 -8.84
N LEU A 61 -7.22 2.07 -8.27
CA LEU A 61 -5.92 1.53 -8.65
C LEU A 61 -5.01 1.33 -7.42
N ILE A 62 -4.41 0.18 -7.34
CA ILE A 62 -3.33 -0.13 -6.39
C ILE A 62 -2.05 -0.35 -7.19
N VAL A 63 -1.02 0.45 -6.90
CA VAL A 63 0.30 0.30 -7.53
C VAL A 63 1.25 -0.35 -6.54
N LEU A 64 1.81 -1.49 -6.93
CA LEU A 64 2.82 -2.21 -6.16
C LEU A 64 4.18 -2.05 -6.84
N GLN A 65 5.09 -1.34 -6.17
CA GLN A 65 6.47 -1.17 -6.62
C GLN A 65 7.42 -1.68 -5.55
N TYR A 66 7.78 -2.94 -5.66
CA TYR A 66 8.70 -3.63 -4.75
C TYR A 66 9.75 -4.41 -5.54
N GLY A 67 10.78 -4.89 -4.86
CA GLY A 67 11.82 -5.73 -5.45
C GLY A 67 13.22 -5.13 -5.35
N LEU A 68 13.37 -3.82 -5.29
CA LEU A 68 14.70 -3.18 -5.17
C LEU A 68 15.45 -3.63 -3.93
N ASN A 69 14.77 -3.83 -2.80
CA ASN A 69 15.34 -4.34 -1.56
C ASN A 69 15.56 -5.86 -1.54
N VAL A 70 15.15 -6.55 -2.59
CA VAL A 70 15.36 -7.99 -2.77
C VAL A 70 16.45 -8.27 -3.80
N ALA A 71 16.68 -7.32 -4.70
CA ALA A 71 17.67 -7.45 -5.75
C ALA A 71 19.09 -7.57 -5.16
N SER A 72 19.80 -8.63 -5.52
CA SER A 72 21.15 -8.94 -5.10
C SER A 72 21.92 -9.52 -6.28
N ASP A 73 23.20 -9.21 -6.36
CA ASP A 73 24.08 -9.75 -7.41
C ASP A 73 24.36 -11.25 -7.23
N GLU A 74 24.11 -11.78 -6.02
CA GLU A 74 24.30 -13.19 -5.70
C GLU A 74 23.11 -14.07 -6.05
N VAL A 75 21.94 -13.47 -6.32
CA VAL A 75 20.70 -14.19 -6.56
C VAL A 75 20.36 -14.17 -8.05
N MET A 76 20.46 -15.32 -8.69
CA MET A 76 20.15 -15.49 -10.12
C MET A 76 18.68 -15.87 -10.38
N ASN A 77 17.94 -16.26 -9.34
CA ASN A 77 16.56 -16.74 -9.48
C ASN A 77 15.66 -16.18 -8.38
N TYR A 78 14.65 -15.43 -8.78
CA TYR A 78 13.68 -14.78 -7.91
C TYR A 78 12.32 -15.50 -7.86
N THR A 79 12.25 -16.76 -8.23
CA THR A 79 11.01 -17.54 -8.19
C THR A 79 10.39 -17.54 -6.81
N TYR A 80 11.21 -17.69 -5.77
CA TYR A 80 10.77 -17.63 -4.37
C TYR A 80 10.05 -16.33 -4.03
N TYR A 81 10.56 -15.21 -4.54
CA TYR A 81 9.96 -13.90 -4.31
C TYR A 81 8.63 -13.73 -5.05
N LYS A 82 8.59 -14.18 -6.30
CA LYS A 82 7.34 -14.22 -7.08
C LYS A 82 6.28 -15.06 -6.35
N ASP A 83 6.65 -16.22 -5.84
CA ASP A 83 5.74 -17.11 -5.15
C ASP A 83 5.27 -16.54 -3.81
N ALA A 84 6.12 -15.80 -3.09
CA ALA A 84 5.76 -15.08 -1.87
C ALA A 84 4.82 -13.89 -2.13
N MET A 85 4.98 -13.19 -3.24
CA MET A 85 4.16 -12.01 -3.59
C MET A 85 2.79 -12.38 -4.17
N LYS A 86 2.67 -13.52 -4.83
CA LYS A 86 1.42 -13.96 -5.46
C LYS A 86 0.23 -13.98 -4.49
N PRO A 87 0.30 -14.65 -3.32
CA PRO A 87 -0.82 -14.64 -2.37
C PRO A 87 -1.13 -13.23 -1.83
N ILE A 88 -0.14 -12.35 -1.74
CA ILE A 88 -0.34 -10.97 -1.30
C ILE A 88 -1.17 -10.19 -2.33
N VAL A 89 -0.84 -10.33 -3.60
CA VAL A 89 -1.63 -9.73 -4.69
C VAL A 89 -3.06 -10.24 -4.67
N GLU A 90 -3.27 -11.55 -4.50
CA GLU A 90 -4.62 -12.13 -4.41
C GLU A 90 -5.38 -11.61 -3.18
N ARG A 91 -4.72 -11.43 -2.04
CA ARG A 91 -5.32 -10.81 -0.84
C ARG A 91 -5.79 -9.38 -1.11
N LEU A 92 -4.97 -8.57 -1.78
CA LEU A 92 -5.32 -7.20 -2.14
C LEU A 92 -6.51 -7.17 -3.10
N LYS A 93 -6.51 -8.02 -4.13
CA LYS A 93 -7.64 -8.15 -5.07
C LYS A 93 -8.94 -8.56 -4.36
N THR A 94 -8.85 -9.41 -3.34
CA THR A 94 -10.00 -9.83 -2.54
C THR A 94 -10.50 -8.70 -1.63
N ALA A 95 -9.59 -7.94 -1.02
CA ALA A 95 -9.94 -6.84 -0.11
C ALA A 95 -10.47 -5.61 -0.85
N PHE A 96 -9.96 -5.37 -2.07
CA PHE A 96 -10.29 -4.22 -2.92
C PHE A 96 -10.82 -4.71 -4.29
N PRO A 97 -12.04 -5.27 -4.34
CA PRO A 97 -12.52 -5.96 -5.52
C PRO A 97 -12.76 -5.05 -6.74
N GLU A 98 -12.91 -3.75 -6.52
CA GLU A 98 -13.10 -2.76 -7.58
C GLU A 98 -11.79 -2.13 -8.07
N ALA A 99 -10.69 -2.35 -7.35
CA ALA A 99 -9.39 -1.82 -7.72
C ALA A 99 -8.66 -2.70 -8.74
N SER A 100 -8.06 -2.05 -9.73
CA SER A 100 -7.04 -2.68 -10.56
C SER A 100 -5.71 -2.74 -9.81
N VAL A 101 -4.93 -3.80 -10.01
CA VAL A 101 -3.60 -3.93 -9.40
C VAL A 101 -2.54 -3.83 -10.50
N LEU A 102 -1.68 -2.83 -10.40
CA LEU A 102 -0.53 -2.62 -11.27
C LEU A 102 0.75 -3.00 -10.51
N ILE A 103 1.54 -3.89 -11.09
CA ILE A 103 2.85 -4.23 -10.56
C ILE A 103 3.91 -3.51 -11.40
N VAL A 104 4.71 -2.68 -10.75
CA VAL A 104 5.81 -1.96 -11.38
C VAL A 104 7.12 -2.67 -11.02
N GLY A 105 7.79 -3.19 -12.02
CA GLY A 105 9.11 -3.81 -11.87
C GLY A 105 10.17 -2.79 -11.47
N VAL A 106 11.26 -3.28 -10.87
CA VAL A 106 12.45 -2.48 -10.64
C VAL A 106 13.20 -2.28 -11.95
N GLY A 107 13.76 -1.10 -12.13
CA GLY A 107 14.66 -0.85 -13.27
C GLY A 107 15.97 -1.62 -13.14
N ASP A 108 16.68 -1.73 -14.26
CA ASP A 108 17.99 -2.37 -14.28
C ASP A 108 18.97 -1.62 -13.37
N ARG A 109 19.64 -2.38 -12.53
CA ARG A 109 20.71 -1.87 -11.68
C ARG A 109 22.05 -2.12 -12.36
N LYS A 110 22.64 -1.06 -12.91
CA LYS A 110 24.02 -1.11 -13.41
C LYS A 110 24.96 -0.96 -12.21
N GLN A 111 25.83 -1.92 -12.00
CA GLN A 111 26.99 -1.73 -11.15
C GLN A 111 28.00 -0.86 -11.90
N GLY A 112 28.41 0.21 -11.24
CA GLY A 112 29.50 1.05 -11.73
C GLY A 112 30.84 0.42 -11.43
#